data_37dd5b05e8179b0f53e33363b9ae82f3
#
_entry.id   37dd5b05e8179b0f53e33363b9ae82f3
#
_cell.length_a   1.000
_cell.length_b   1.000
_cell.length_c   1.000
_cell.angle_alpha   90.00
_cell.angle_beta   90.00
_cell.angle_gamma   90.00
#
_symmetry.space_group_name_H-M   'P 1'
#
loop_
_entity.id
_entity.type
_entity.pdbx_description
1 polymer ?
#
loop_
_entity_poly.entity_id
_entity_poly.type
_entity_poly.pdbx_seq_one_letter_code
_entity_poly.pdbx_strand_id
1 'polypeptide(L)'
;MDAKQGLYASAYEHDACGVGMVVNIHGGKSHELVDNALRVLENMQHRGAETRDKTGDGAGIMVQIPHEFILLQGIPVPEKGRYGTGVVFLPKEEKLQNKILNIMIEEIERDGLELMHLRNVPVNEDVPGVAAREVMPDIRQIFVAPMPSLSTASEGEETVSLETKLYKVRKRIERRILPLGIDSFYICSLSSKNIVYKGMLTSGQLRRFYQDLTNPYFHIRTGACAQPLLHQYIPEMETGATLPPALP
;
A
#
# COMPACT_ATOMS: atom_id res chain seq x y z
N MET A 1 10.85 -41.12 -7.44
CA MET A 1 9.42 -41.31 -7.87
C MET A 1 8.59 -40.55 -6.86
N ASP A 2 8.23 -39.29 -7.21
CA ASP A 2 7.37 -38.50 -6.36
C ASP A 2 5.96 -39.06 -6.40
N ALA A 3 5.53 -39.63 -5.28
CA ALA A 3 4.18 -40.14 -5.15
C ALA A 3 3.20 -38.95 -5.18
N LYS A 4 2.50 -38.74 -6.28
CA LYS A 4 1.38 -37.80 -6.35
C LYS A 4 0.32 -38.27 -5.34
N GLN A 5 0.18 -37.54 -4.27
CA GLN A 5 -0.83 -37.82 -3.24
C GLN A 5 -2.05 -36.94 -3.48
N GLY A 6 -3.06 -37.48 -4.12
CA GLY A 6 -4.31 -36.80 -4.43
C GLY A 6 -4.16 -35.69 -5.46
N LEU A 7 -4.74 -34.51 -5.17
CA LEU A 7 -4.70 -33.30 -6.02
C LEU A 7 -3.43 -32.47 -5.81
N TYR A 8 -2.56 -32.86 -4.88
CA TYR A 8 -1.32 -32.15 -4.60
C TYR A 8 -0.31 -32.35 -5.75
N ALA A 9 0.25 -31.26 -6.24
CA ALA A 9 1.36 -31.25 -7.17
C ALA A 9 2.39 -30.22 -6.71
N SER A 10 3.60 -30.66 -6.37
CA SER A 10 4.69 -29.80 -5.88
C SER A 10 5.05 -28.65 -6.83
N ALA A 11 4.82 -28.83 -8.14
CA ALA A 11 5.00 -27.78 -9.13
C ALA A 11 4.08 -26.55 -8.93
N TYR A 12 3.00 -26.70 -8.19
CA TYR A 12 2.06 -25.62 -7.85
C TYR A 12 2.20 -25.16 -6.40
N GLU A 13 3.20 -25.66 -5.67
CA GLU A 13 3.49 -25.20 -4.33
C GLU A 13 4.17 -23.85 -4.40
N HIS A 14 3.44 -22.81 -3.96
CA HIS A 14 3.92 -21.47 -3.83
C HIS A 14 3.85 -21.07 -2.35
N ASP A 15 4.71 -20.14 -1.95
CA ASP A 15 4.70 -19.59 -0.60
C ASP A 15 3.29 -19.09 -0.23
N ALA A 16 2.73 -19.67 0.83
CA ALA A 16 1.37 -19.37 1.23
C ALA A 16 1.33 -18.11 2.09
N CYS A 17 0.79 -17.03 1.55
CA CYS A 17 0.47 -15.83 2.30
C CYS A 17 -0.67 -16.08 3.30
N GLY A 18 -0.55 -15.56 4.52
CA GLY A 18 -1.67 -15.46 5.45
C GLY A 18 -2.53 -14.25 5.09
N VAL A 19 -3.82 -14.45 4.84
CA VAL A 19 -4.77 -13.38 4.56
C VAL A 19 -5.95 -13.48 5.52
N GLY A 20 -6.38 -12.34 6.08
CA GLY A 20 -7.56 -12.26 6.93
C GLY A 20 -8.42 -11.05 6.57
N MET A 21 -9.71 -11.12 6.86
CA MET A 21 -10.65 -10.03 6.62
C MET A 21 -11.62 -9.88 7.78
N VAL A 22 -11.91 -8.62 8.12
CA VAL A 22 -12.93 -8.25 9.11
C VAL A 22 -13.90 -7.28 8.46
N VAL A 23 -15.20 -7.52 8.65
CA VAL A 23 -16.26 -6.67 8.11
C VAL A 23 -17.42 -6.53 9.11
N ASN A 24 -17.94 -5.30 9.21
CA ASN A 24 -19.19 -5.08 9.92
C ASN A 24 -20.38 -5.27 8.95
N ILE A 25 -21.10 -6.36 9.11
CA ILE A 25 -22.26 -6.72 8.25
C ILE A 25 -23.42 -5.70 8.33
N HIS A 26 -23.53 -4.96 9.43
CA HIS A 26 -24.52 -3.89 9.61
C HIS A 26 -24.07 -2.55 9.03
N GLY A 27 -22.87 -2.48 8.47
CA GLY A 27 -22.35 -1.29 7.78
C GLY A 27 -21.87 -0.15 8.69
N GLY A 28 -21.88 -0.34 10.01
CA GLY A 28 -21.33 0.64 10.96
C GLY A 28 -19.82 0.80 10.80
N LYS A 29 -19.33 2.03 10.91
CA LYS A 29 -17.89 2.33 10.91
C LYS A 29 -17.40 2.44 12.36
N SER A 30 -16.23 1.88 12.65
CA SER A 30 -15.59 2.04 13.94
C SER A 30 -14.06 1.91 13.83
N HIS A 31 -13.35 2.44 14.82
CA HIS A 31 -11.93 2.18 15.00
C HIS A 31 -11.67 0.74 15.49
N GLU A 32 -12.61 0.16 16.22
CA GLU A 32 -12.56 -1.23 16.69
C GLU A 32 -12.33 -2.22 15.53
N LEU A 33 -12.88 -1.93 14.34
CA LEU A 33 -12.65 -2.76 13.16
C LEU A 33 -11.21 -2.70 12.67
N VAL A 34 -10.53 -1.54 12.80
CA VAL A 34 -9.10 -1.43 12.54
C VAL A 34 -8.33 -2.30 13.52
N ASP A 35 -8.64 -2.17 14.81
CA ASP A 35 -8.01 -2.98 15.86
C ASP A 35 -8.21 -4.47 15.66
N ASN A 36 -9.42 -4.89 15.28
CA ASN A 36 -9.72 -6.29 15.01
C ASN A 36 -8.97 -6.81 13.77
N ALA A 37 -8.87 -6.03 12.69
CA ALA A 37 -8.11 -6.41 11.52
C ALA A 37 -6.60 -6.53 11.83
N LEU A 38 -6.05 -5.59 12.61
CA LEU A 38 -4.66 -5.66 13.06
C LEU A 38 -4.42 -6.85 14.00
N ARG A 39 -5.38 -7.18 14.87
CA ARG A 39 -5.32 -8.38 15.73
C ARG A 39 -5.33 -9.67 14.93
N VAL A 40 -6.14 -9.73 13.86
CA VAL A 40 -6.10 -10.87 12.92
C VAL A 40 -4.72 -11.01 12.30
N LEU A 41 -4.10 -9.91 11.87
CA LEU A 41 -2.74 -9.89 11.34
C LEU A 41 -1.72 -10.37 12.39
N GLU A 42 -1.80 -9.87 13.62
CA GLU A 42 -0.94 -10.25 14.74
C GLU A 42 -1.06 -11.75 15.08
N ASN A 43 -2.28 -12.31 15.02
CA ASN A 43 -2.53 -13.75 15.24
C ASN A 43 -1.94 -14.63 14.12
N MET A 44 -1.65 -14.06 12.94
CA MET A 44 -0.97 -14.75 11.84
C MET A 44 0.56 -14.64 11.90
N GLN A 45 1.15 -14.12 12.98
CA GLN A 45 2.61 -13.95 13.12
C GLN A 45 3.41 -15.22 12.83
N HIS A 46 2.87 -16.39 13.13
CA HIS A 46 3.49 -17.69 12.85
C HIS A 46 3.64 -18.01 11.37
N ARG A 47 3.05 -17.22 10.48
CA ARG A 47 3.13 -17.35 9.02
C ARG A 47 4.15 -16.40 8.38
N GLY A 48 4.69 -15.47 9.14
CA GLY A 48 5.72 -14.54 8.69
C GLY A 48 7.09 -14.93 9.18
N ALA A 49 8.11 -14.53 8.46
CA ALA A 49 9.50 -14.64 8.88
C ALA A 49 10.00 -13.31 9.44
N GLU A 50 10.92 -13.38 10.37
CA GLU A 50 11.68 -12.24 10.87
C GLU A 50 13.16 -12.60 10.99
N THR A 51 14.01 -11.63 10.77
CA THR A 51 15.45 -11.78 10.95
C THR A 51 15.84 -11.51 12.40
N ARG A 52 17.11 -11.78 12.75
CA ARG A 52 17.63 -11.52 14.11
C ARG A 52 17.53 -10.06 14.54
N ASP A 53 17.59 -9.13 13.60
CA ASP A 53 17.44 -7.69 13.81
C ASP A 53 15.98 -7.22 13.84
N LYS A 54 15.02 -8.16 13.81
CA LYS A 54 13.57 -7.95 13.75
C LYS A 54 13.06 -7.27 12.47
N THR A 55 13.79 -7.40 11.38
CA THR A 55 13.25 -7.06 10.06
C THR A 55 12.26 -8.16 9.65
N GLY A 56 11.01 -7.76 9.37
CA GLY A 56 9.97 -8.68 8.89
C GLY A 56 10.04 -8.87 7.38
N ASP A 57 9.55 -10.01 6.92
CA ASP A 57 9.40 -10.33 5.48
C ASP A 57 8.24 -9.57 4.83
N GLY A 58 7.35 -8.99 5.63
CA GLY A 58 6.30 -8.11 5.15
C GLY A 58 5.00 -8.25 5.92
N ALA A 59 4.34 -7.12 6.15
CA ALA A 59 3.00 -7.05 6.71
C ALA A 59 2.23 -5.89 6.10
N GLY A 60 0.92 -6.02 5.96
CA GLY A 60 0.09 -4.95 5.45
C GLY A 60 -1.39 -5.08 5.80
N ILE A 61 -2.06 -3.94 5.72
CA ILE A 61 -3.51 -3.83 5.87
C ILE A 61 -4.09 -2.99 4.73
N MET A 62 -5.16 -3.47 4.14
CA MET A 62 -5.99 -2.71 3.21
C MET A 62 -7.29 -2.34 3.90
N VAL A 63 -7.62 -1.08 3.90
CA VAL A 63 -8.82 -0.55 4.54
C VAL A 63 -9.59 0.35 3.59
N GLN A 64 -10.87 0.57 3.85
CA GLN A 64 -11.62 1.60 3.15
C GLN A 64 -11.04 2.97 3.48
N ILE A 65 -11.13 3.91 2.52
CA ILE A 65 -10.68 5.30 2.73
C ILE A 65 -11.44 5.89 3.93
N PRO A 66 -10.72 6.28 5.00
CA PRO A 66 -11.31 6.86 6.19
C PRO A 66 -11.56 8.37 5.97
N HIS A 67 -12.59 8.70 5.17
CA HIS A 67 -12.86 10.05 4.68
C HIS A 67 -12.95 11.09 5.80
N GLU A 68 -13.68 10.78 6.87
CA GLU A 68 -13.86 11.68 8.00
C GLU A 68 -12.53 11.96 8.73
N PHE A 69 -11.67 10.94 8.85
CA PHE A 69 -10.31 11.09 9.39
C PHE A 69 -9.45 12.02 8.52
N ILE A 70 -9.53 11.89 7.19
CA ILE A 70 -8.78 12.75 6.25
C ILE A 70 -9.19 14.21 6.41
N LEU A 71 -10.49 14.49 6.53
CA LEU A 71 -10.99 15.86 6.77
C LEU A 71 -10.50 16.40 8.11
N LEU A 72 -10.46 15.58 9.16
CA LEU A 72 -9.92 15.98 10.48
C LEU A 72 -8.41 16.29 10.46
N GLN A 73 -7.67 15.73 9.48
CA GLN A 73 -6.26 16.11 9.25
C GLN A 73 -6.13 17.46 8.52
N GLY A 74 -7.21 18.16 8.24
CA GLY A 74 -7.20 19.44 7.52
C GLY A 74 -6.93 19.32 6.02
N ILE A 75 -7.07 18.14 5.44
CA ILE A 75 -6.83 17.91 4.01
C ILE A 75 -8.12 18.21 3.25
N PRO A 76 -8.11 19.23 2.34
CA PRO A 76 -9.28 19.61 1.57
C PRO A 76 -9.52 18.58 0.45
N VAL A 77 -10.36 17.60 0.69
CA VAL A 77 -10.76 16.61 -0.32
C VAL A 77 -12.23 16.78 -0.72
N PRO A 78 -12.61 16.47 -1.97
CA PRO A 78 -14.01 16.44 -2.39
C PRO A 78 -14.82 15.41 -1.60
N GLU A 79 -16.11 15.33 -1.87
CA GLU A 79 -17.01 14.32 -1.30
C GLU A 79 -16.46 12.91 -1.51
N LYS A 80 -16.80 12.04 -0.57
CA LYS A 80 -16.40 10.63 -0.60
C LYS A 80 -16.75 9.98 -1.94
N GLY A 81 -15.77 9.29 -2.54
CA GLY A 81 -15.90 8.63 -3.85
C GLY A 81 -15.62 9.55 -5.04
N ARG A 82 -15.42 10.85 -4.82
CA ARG A 82 -15.07 11.81 -5.88
C ARG A 82 -13.57 12.14 -5.93
N TYR A 83 -12.77 11.47 -5.15
CA TYR A 83 -11.30 11.54 -5.19
C TYR A 83 -10.70 10.15 -4.99
N GLY A 84 -9.46 9.99 -5.41
CA GLY A 84 -8.62 8.84 -5.11
C GLY A 84 -7.51 9.21 -4.14
N THR A 85 -7.05 8.24 -3.36
CA THR A 85 -5.89 8.39 -2.50
C THR A 85 -5.07 7.11 -2.49
N GLY A 86 -3.82 7.21 -2.13
CA GLY A 86 -2.95 6.06 -1.99
C GLY A 86 -1.65 6.38 -1.29
N VAL A 87 -1.04 5.36 -0.71
CA VAL A 87 0.30 5.45 -0.13
C VAL A 87 1.32 5.17 -1.22
N VAL A 88 2.34 6.02 -1.29
CA VAL A 88 3.47 5.89 -2.21
C VAL A 88 4.78 5.94 -1.42
N PHE A 89 5.73 5.12 -1.83
CA PHE A 89 7.10 5.13 -1.37
C PHE A 89 7.93 5.93 -2.35
N LEU A 90 8.70 6.89 -1.86
CA LEU A 90 9.55 7.76 -2.66
C LEU A 90 11.00 7.64 -2.18
N PRO A 91 11.98 7.86 -3.06
CA PRO A 91 13.37 7.96 -2.63
C PRO A 91 13.56 9.13 -1.67
N LYS A 92 14.51 9.02 -0.74
CA LYS A 92 14.87 10.11 0.17
C LYS A 92 15.66 11.22 -0.53
N GLU A 93 16.31 10.91 -1.65
CA GLU A 93 17.03 11.90 -2.44
C GLU A 93 16.08 12.86 -3.13
N GLU A 94 16.14 14.14 -2.78
CA GLU A 94 15.22 15.19 -3.23
C GLU A 94 15.14 15.30 -4.77
N LYS A 95 16.28 15.19 -5.47
CA LYS A 95 16.29 15.27 -6.93
C LYS A 95 15.52 14.14 -7.60
N LEU A 96 15.68 12.91 -7.10
CA LEU A 96 14.95 11.74 -7.58
C LEU A 96 13.48 11.84 -7.21
N GLN A 97 13.17 12.28 -5.99
CA GLN A 97 11.81 12.50 -5.53
C GLN A 97 11.06 13.50 -6.42
N ASN A 98 11.67 14.66 -6.69
CA ASN A 98 11.08 15.69 -7.56
C ASN A 98 10.89 15.18 -9.00
N LYS A 99 11.84 14.42 -9.54
CA LYS A 99 11.70 13.79 -10.86
C LYS A 99 10.49 12.84 -10.92
N ILE A 100 10.34 12.01 -9.90
CA ILE A 100 9.20 11.07 -9.79
C ILE A 100 7.89 11.82 -9.66
N LEU A 101 7.83 12.82 -8.78
CA LEU A 101 6.62 13.64 -8.59
C LEU A 101 6.19 14.33 -9.89
N ASN A 102 7.12 14.86 -10.66
CA ASN A 102 6.80 15.46 -11.97
C ASN A 102 6.21 14.41 -12.94
N ILE A 103 6.79 13.21 -13.01
CA ILE A 103 6.23 12.11 -13.82
C ILE A 103 4.81 11.75 -13.35
N MET A 104 4.60 11.69 -12.02
CA MET A 104 3.28 11.39 -11.47
C MET A 104 2.27 12.46 -11.83
N ILE A 105 2.62 13.75 -11.70
CA ILE A 105 1.75 14.88 -12.04
C ILE A 105 1.37 14.82 -13.52
N GLU A 106 2.34 14.67 -14.42
CA GLU A 106 2.09 14.58 -15.87
C GLU A 106 1.10 13.45 -16.22
N GLU A 107 1.26 12.25 -15.62
CA GLU A 107 0.38 11.12 -15.90
C GLU A 107 -1.01 11.27 -15.26
N ILE A 108 -1.11 11.96 -14.12
CA ILE A 108 -2.38 12.31 -13.48
C ILE A 108 -3.15 13.31 -14.36
N GLU A 109 -2.49 14.39 -14.77
CA GLU A 109 -3.10 15.46 -15.59
C GLU A 109 -3.55 14.96 -16.98
N ARG A 110 -2.83 14.01 -17.54
CA ARG A 110 -3.17 13.39 -18.83
C ARG A 110 -4.56 12.77 -18.89
N ASP A 111 -5.11 12.32 -17.75
CA ASP A 111 -6.47 11.74 -17.66
C ASP A 111 -7.51 12.76 -17.14
N GLY A 112 -7.17 14.04 -17.12
CA GLY A 112 -8.04 15.09 -16.60
C GLY A 112 -8.22 15.05 -15.09
N LEU A 113 -7.21 14.56 -14.40
CA LEU A 113 -7.12 14.53 -12.93
C LEU A 113 -6.07 15.54 -12.46
N GLU A 114 -6.12 15.91 -11.20
CA GLU A 114 -5.10 16.75 -10.54
C GLU A 114 -4.59 16.10 -9.25
N LEU A 115 -3.30 16.29 -8.94
CA LEU A 115 -2.72 15.99 -7.64
C LEU A 115 -3.05 17.13 -6.67
N MET A 116 -4.12 16.95 -5.89
CA MET A 116 -4.61 17.97 -4.98
C MET A 116 -3.72 18.19 -3.78
N HIS A 117 -3.17 17.12 -3.22
CA HIS A 117 -2.40 17.19 -1.98
C HIS A 117 -1.41 16.04 -1.87
N LEU A 118 -0.26 16.31 -1.24
CA LEU A 118 0.78 15.35 -0.88
C LEU A 118 1.05 15.47 0.63
N ARG A 119 0.71 14.40 1.37
CA ARG A 119 0.83 14.33 2.83
C ARG A 119 2.00 13.47 3.24
N ASN A 120 2.76 13.86 4.25
CA ASN A 120 3.66 12.94 4.95
C ASN A 120 2.82 11.96 5.76
N VAL A 121 3.03 10.66 5.58
CA VAL A 121 2.40 9.65 6.43
C VAL A 121 3.18 9.59 7.75
N PRO A 122 2.52 9.83 8.91
CA PRO A 122 3.22 9.79 10.19
C PRO A 122 3.59 8.35 10.54
N VAL A 123 4.89 8.10 10.66
CA VAL A 123 5.47 6.80 10.99
C VAL A 123 6.41 6.90 12.18
N ASN A 124 6.58 5.79 12.91
CA ASN A 124 7.60 5.65 13.94
C ASN A 124 8.80 4.88 13.36
N GLU A 125 9.84 5.62 13.00
CA GLU A 125 11.03 5.09 12.33
C GLU A 125 11.85 4.12 13.19
N ASP A 126 11.64 4.10 14.51
CA ASP A 126 12.35 3.21 15.44
C ASP A 126 11.76 1.79 15.50
N VAL A 127 10.59 1.58 14.90
CA VAL A 127 9.86 0.30 14.99
C VAL A 127 10.41 -0.80 14.07
N PRO A 128 10.79 -0.52 12.80
CA PRO A 128 11.32 -1.55 11.90
C PRO A 128 12.69 -2.07 12.36
N GLY A 129 13.06 -3.26 11.92
CA GLY A 129 14.40 -3.80 12.12
C GLY A 129 15.49 -2.96 11.42
N VAL A 130 16.75 -3.19 11.76
CA VAL A 130 17.87 -2.37 11.28
C VAL A 130 17.95 -2.37 9.76
N ALA A 131 17.90 -3.54 9.13
CA ALA A 131 17.97 -3.64 7.67
C ALA A 131 16.80 -2.94 6.97
N ALA A 132 15.58 -3.04 7.51
CA ALA A 132 14.41 -2.33 6.97
C ALA A 132 14.53 -0.81 7.10
N ARG A 133 15.13 -0.31 8.19
CA ARG A 133 15.38 1.14 8.38
C ARG A 133 16.38 1.72 7.39
N GLU A 134 17.44 0.97 7.07
CA GLU A 134 18.49 1.41 6.13
C GLU A 134 17.91 1.68 4.74
N VAL A 135 16.96 0.86 4.31
CA VAL A 135 16.32 0.98 2.98
C VAL A 135 14.94 1.66 3.03
N MET A 136 14.55 2.19 4.18
CA MET A 136 13.22 2.79 4.37
C MET A 136 13.04 4.01 3.46
N PRO A 137 12.00 4.02 2.61
CA PRO A 137 11.68 5.14 1.73
C PRO A 137 11.05 6.30 2.51
N ASP A 138 10.90 7.44 1.85
CA ASP A 138 9.99 8.50 2.27
C ASP A 138 8.54 8.07 1.96
N ILE A 139 7.68 8.02 2.97
CA ILE A 139 6.32 7.50 2.84
C ILE A 139 5.34 8.65 2.73
N ARG A 140 4.72 8.76 1.57
CA ARG A 140 3.76 9.82 1.25
C ARG A 140 2.37 9.26 0.97
N GLN A 141 1.37 10.07 1.25
CA GLN A 141 0.00 9.83 0.81
C GLN A 141 -0.39 10.90 -0.20
N ILE A 142 -0.87 10.45 -1.37
CA ILE A 142 -1.33 11.32 -2.45
C ILE A 142 -2.84 11.38 -2.49
N PHE A 143 -3.37 12.53 -2.91
CA PHE A 143 -4.79 12.77 -3.12
C PHE A 143 -4.99 13.30 -4.52
N VAL A 144 -5.85 12.61 -5.29
CA VAL A 144 -6.08 12.86 -6.72
C VAL A 144 -7.58 13.01 -6.98
N ALA A 145 -7.97 14.05 -7.69
CA ALA A 145 -9.38 14.27 -8.05
C ALA A 145 -9.53 14.71 -9.51
N PRO A 146 -10.72 14.62 -10.10
CA PRO A 146 -11.01 15.21 -11.40
C PRO A 146 -10.81 16.74 -11.39
N MET A 147 -10.19 17.29 -12.43
CA MET A 147 -10.05 18.73 -12.60
C MET A 147 -11.44 19.38 -12.74
N PRO A 148 -11.72 20.49 -12.04
CA PRO A 148 -13.03 21.15 -12.10
C PRO A 148 -13.43 21.60 -13.50
N SER A 149 -12.47 22.00 -14.33
CA SER A 149 -12.68 22.51 -15.70
C SER A 149 -13.14 21.44 -16.70
N LEU A 150 -12.98 20.15 -16.39
CA LEU A 150 -13.34 19.04 -17.28
C LEU A 150 -14.60 18.30 -16.82
N SER A 151 -15.30 18.79 -15.81
CA SER A 151 -16.50 18.14 -15.26
C SER A 151 -17.77 18.32 -16.10
N THR A 152 -17.72 19.04 -17.22
CA THR A 152 -18.81 19.12 -18.20
C THR A 152 -18.68 17.96 -19.20
N ALA A 153 -18.94 16.73 -18.75
CA ALA A 153 -19.17 15.64 -19.68
C ALA A 153 -20.47 15.93 -20.44
N SER A 154 -20.37 16.07 -21.76
CA SER A 154 -21.53 16.11 -22.65
C SER A 154 -22.34 14.81 -22.43
N GLU A 155 -23.65 14.96 -22.31
CA GLU A 155 -24.60 13.84 -22.23
C GLU A 155 -24.38 12.91 -23.43
N GLY A 156 -23.86 11.69 -23.19
CA GLY A 156 -23.70 10.66 -24.23
C GLY A 156 -22.35 9.95 -24.31
N GLU A 157 -21.30 10.45 -23.67
CA GLU A 157 -20.05 9.70 -23.58
C GLU A 157 -20.05 8.75 -22.35
N GLU A 158 -19.71 7.48 -22.61
CA GLU A 158 -19.51 6.46 -21.57
C GLU A 158 -18.38 6.92 -20.64
N THR A 159 -18.74 7.58 -19.53
CA THR A 159 -17.77 8.16 -18.60
C THR A 159 -16.99 7.05 -17.90
N VAL A 160 -15.72 6.92 -18.26
CA VAL A 160 -14.78 6.00 -17.58
C VAL A 160 -14.75 6.33 -16.08
N SER A 161 -15.03 5.33 -15.25
CA SER A 161 -15.08 5.53 -13.79
C SER A 161 -13.77 6.08 -13.23
N LEU A 162 -13.84 6.87 -12.15
CA LEU A 162 -12.66 7.40 -11.47
C LEU A 162 -11.68 6.27 -11.10
N GLU A 163 -12.18 5.14 -10.61
CA GLU A 163 -11.36 3.98 -10.26
C GLU A 163 -10.55 3.45 -11.46
N THR A 164 -11.18 3.37 -12.62
CA THR A 164 -10.50 2.95 -13.87
C THR A 164 -9.43 3.96 -14.29
N LYS A 165 -9.70 5.26 -14.16
CA LYS A 165 -8.70 6.31 -14.44
C LYS A 165 -7.50 6.18 -13.50
N LEU A 166 -7.73 6.06 -12.20
CA LEU A 166 -6.68 5.89 -11.18
C LEU A 166 -5.83 4.64 -11.44
N TYR A 167 -6.45 3.53 -11.84
CA TYR A 167 -5.72 2.32 -12.23
C TYR A 167 -4.82 2.55 -13.46
N LYS A 168 -5.35 3.19 -14.51
CA LYS A 168 -4.58 3.52 -15.73
C LYS A 168 -3.40 4.45 -15.40
N VAL A 169 -3.65 5.51 -14.62
CA VAL A 169 -2.62 6.46 -14.16
C VAL A 169 -1.52 5.70 -13.42
N ARG A 170 -1.89 4.90 -12.41
CA ARG A 170 -0.93 4.08 -11.66
C ARG A 170 -0.05 3.24 -12.59
N LYS A 171 -0.66 2.50 -13.52
CA LYS A 171 0.08 1.62 -14.45
C LYS A 171 1.01 2.38 -15.39
N ARG A 172 0.64 3.58 -15.81
CA ARG A 172 1.51 4.43 -16.64
C ARG A 172 2.68 4.99 -15.84
N ILE A 173 2.44 5.46 -14.61
CA ILE A 173 3.49 5.92 -13.70
C ILE A 173 4.50 4.79 -13.47
N GLU A 174 4.03 3.60 -13.06
CA GLU A 174 4.89 2.43 -12.85
C GLU A 174 5.72 2.10 -14.10
N ARG A 175 5.11 2.10 -15.29
CA ARG A 175 5.78 1.82 -16.57
C ARG A 175 6.82 2.87 -16.95
N ARG A 176 6.61 4.14 -16.59
CA ARG A 176 7.58 5.22 -16.89
C ARG A 176 8.76 5.24 -15.92
N ILE A 177 8.55 4.83 -14.67
CA ILE A 177 9.59 4.88 -13.63
C ILE A 177 10.43 3.60 -13.62
N LEU A 178 9.84 2.44 -13.89
CA LEU A 178 10.55 1.14 -13.89
C LEU A 178 11.87 1.17 -14.70
N PRO A 179 11.94 1.73 -15.93
CA PRO A 179 13.19 1.76 -16.69
C PRO A 179 14.27 2.68 -16.10
N LEU A 180 13.94 3.50 -15.10
CA LEU A 180 14.89 4.40 -14.44
C LEU A 180 15.72 3.69 -13.37
N GLY A 181 15.38 2.42 -13.02
CA GLY A 181 16.10 1.64 -12.02
C GLY A 181 16.04 2.26 -10.62
N ILE A 182 14.90 2.86 -10.25
CA ILE A 182 14.70 3.49 -8.92
C ILE A 182 13.97 2.52 -8.02
N ASP A 183 14.70 1.69 -7.29
CA ASP A 183 14.16 0.61 -6.46
C ASP A 183 13.36 1.11 -5.25
N SER A 184 13.63 2.32 -4.79
CA SER A 184 12.93 2.93 -3.64
C SER A 184 11.57 3.54 -4.00
N PHE A 185 11.13 3.48 -5.28
CA PHE A 185 9.81 3.93 -5.69
C PHE A 185 8.80 2.78 -5.73
N TYR A 186 7.67 2.98 -5.08
CA TYR A 186 6.56 2.03 -5.13
C TYR A 186 5.22 2.68 -4.84
N ILE A 187 4.18 2.34 -5.61
CA ILE A 187 2.80 2.75 -5.32
C ILE A 187 2.10 1.60 -4.58
N CYS A 188 1.90 1.74 -3.27
CA CYS A 188 1.21 0.72 -2.47
C CYS A 188 -0.25 0.58 -2.91
N SER A 189 -0.93 1.70 -3.09
CA SER A 189 -2.30 1.79 -3.59
C SER A 189 -2.54 3.14 -4.26
N LEU A 190 -3.51 3.18 -5.17
CA LEU A 190 -4.13 4.39 -5.69
C LEU A 190 -5.56 4.03 -6.10
N SER A 191 -6.54 4.40 -5.29
CA SER A 191 -7.93 3.97 -5.43
C SER A 191 -8.88 5.02 -4.88
N SER A 192 -10.11 5.04 -5.38
CA SER A 192 -11.21 5.83 -4.82
C SER A 192 -11.98 5.11 -3.70
N LYS A 193 -11.58 3.87 -3.38
CA LYS A 193 -12.29 2.99 -2.43
C LYS A 193 -11.44 2.61 -1.23
N ASN A 194 -10.18 2.24 -1.46
CA ASN A 194 -9.32 1.61 -0.47
C ASN A 194 -7.94 2.29 -0.41
N ILE A 195 -7.29 2.17 0.75
CA ILE A 195 -5.91 2.55 0.98
C ILE A 195 -5.15 1.36 1.59
N VAL A 196 -3.89 1.19 1.22
CA VAL A 196 -3.02 0.11 1.71
C VAL A 196 -1.86 0.69 2.49
N TYR A 197 -1.70 0.22 3.72
CA TYR A 197 -0.51 0.44 4.56
C TYR A 197 0.27 -0.86 4.61
N LYS A 198 1.54 -0.84 4.22
CA LYS A 198 2.40 -2.03 4.22
C LYS A 198 3.88 -1.66 4.33
N GLY A 199 4.72 -2.64 4.65
CA GLY A 199 6.17 -2.45 4.70
C GLY A 199 6.91 -3.74 5.03
N MET A 200 8.24 -3.68 5.05
CA MET A 200 9.11 -4.75 5.56
C MET A 200 9.03 -4.79 7.09
N LEU A 201 7.90 -5.24 7.58
CA LEU A 201 7.49 -5.23 8.98
C LEU A 201 7.04 -6.62 9.39
N THR A 202 7.16 -6.93 10.66
CA THR A 202 6.42 -8.03 11.25
C THR A 202 4.97 -7.61 11.49
N SER A 203 4.07 -8.57 11.69
CA SER A 203 2.65 -8.30 11.97
C SER A 203 2.44 -7.33 13.13
N GLY A 204 3.17 -7.51 14.23
CA GLY A 204 3.06 -6.64 15.42
C GLY A 204 3.73 -5.26 15.25
N GLN A 205 4.61 -5.10 14.26
CA GLN A 205 5.23 -3.81 13.97
C GLN A 205 4.30 -2.88 13.20
N LEU A 206 3.41 -3.37 12.34
CA LEU A 206 2.57 -2.57 11.47
C LEU A 206 1.77 -1.51 12.24
N ARG A 207 1.09 -1.90 13.32
CA ARG A 207 0.32 -1.02 14.22
C ARG A 207 1.19 0.07 14.84
N ARG A 208 2.39 -0.30 15.26
CA ARG A 208 3.32 0.59 15.95
C ARG A 208 4.05 1.53 15.01
N PHE A 209 4.19 1.12 13.75
CA PHE A 209 4.86 1.89 12.71
C PHE A 209 3.96 2.98 12.14
N TYR A 210 2.75 2.65 11.67
CA TYR A 210 1.81 3.60 11.10
C TYR A 210 0.92 4.23 12.17
N GLN A 211 1.22 5.48 12.56
CA GLN A 211 0.48 6.19 13.61
C GLN A 211 -0.99 6.44 13.24
N ASP A 212 -1.32 6.58 11.97
CA ASP A 212 -2.69 6.70 11.49
C ASP A 212 -3.58 5.55 11.98
N LEU A 213 -3.04 4.31 11.98
CA LEU A 213 -3.79 3.09 12.35
C LEU A 213 -4.14 3.03 13.84
N THR A 214 -3.51 3.85 14.67
CA THR A 214 -3.80 3.95 16.12
C THR A 214 -4.67 5.16 16.47
N ASN A 215 -5.01 5.98 15.48
CA ASN A 215 -5.81 7.17 15.71
C ASN A 215 -7.29 6.79 15.93
N PRO A 216 -7.93 7.17 17.05
CA PRO A 216 -9.31 6.78 17.37
C PRO A 216 -10.35 7.31 16.38
N TYR A 217 -10.02 8.32 15.58
CA TYR A 217 -10.90 8.85 14.51
C TYR A 217 -10.74 8.13 13.17
N PHE A 218 -9.81 7.19 13.06
CA PHE A 218 -9.63 6.38 11.86
C PHE A 218 -10.68 5.26 11.83
N HIS A 219 -11.85 5.55 11.28
CA HIS A 219 -13.01 4.65 11.26
C HIS A 219 -13.17 3.96 9.90
N ILE A 220 -13.37 2.64 9.92
CA ILE A 220 -13.63 1.82 8.73
C ILE A 220 -14.82 0.89 8.94
N ARG A 221 -15.36 0.33 7.85
CA ARG A 221 -16.37 -0.75 7.86
C ARG A 221 -15.79 -2.10 7.50
N THR A 222 -14.67 -2.10 6.76
CA THR A 222 -14.02 -3.31 6.25
C THR A 222 -12.53 -3.12 6.28
N GLY A 223 -11.81 -4.11 6.78
CA GLY A 223 -10.35 -4.22 6.70
C GLY A 223 -9.94 -5.61 6.26
N ALA A 224 -8.98 -5.70 5.36
CA ALA A 224 -8.29 -6.93 5.00
C ALA A 224 -6.81 -6.79 5.32
N CYS A 225 -6.22 -7.82 5.90
CA CYS A 225 -4.79 -7.85 6.23
C CYS A 225 -4.14 -9.07 5.59
N ALA A 226 -2.85 -8.97 5.34
CA ALA A 226 -2.08 -10.05 4.77
C ALA A 226 -0.64 -10.06 5.26
N GLN A 227 -0.05 -11.26 5.29
CA GLN A 227 1.33 -11.54 5.63
C GLN A 227 1.78 -12.83 4.89
N PRO A 228 2.94 -12.87 4.22
CA PRO A 228 3.72 -11.76 3.69
C PRO A 228 3.13 -11.22 2.37
N LEU A 229 3.24 -9.93 2.13
CA LEU A 229 2.73 -9.28 0.90
C LEU A 229 3.86 -8.88 -0.06
N LEU A 230 5.12 -9.05 0.33
CA LEU A 230 6.23 -8.35 -0.32
C LEU A 230 7.02 -9.14 -1.36
N HIS A 231 6.95 -10.48 -1.39
CA HIS A 231 7.75 -11.26 -2.35
C HIS A 231 7.39 -11.05 -3.82
N GLN A 232 6.29 -10.39 -4.15
CA GLN A 232 5.89 -10.22 -5.55
C GLN A 232 6.31 -8.88 -6.19
N TYR A 233 6.91 -7.91 -5.45
CA TYR A 233 7.12 -6.56 -6.00
C TYR A 233 8.37 -5.81 -5.48
N ILE A 234 9.32 -6.49 -4.86
CA ILE A 234 10.69 -5.97 -4.84
C ILE A 234 11.36 -6.56 -6.06
N PRO A 235 11.82 -5.77 -7.05
CA PRO A 235 12.79 -6.27 -8.01
C PRO A 235 13.89 -6.89 -7.16
N GLU A 236 14.33 -8.10 -7.51
CA GLU A 236 15.47 -8.75 -6.87
C GLU A 236 16.57 -7.69 -6.71
N MET A 237 16.71 -7.18 -5.49
CA MET A 237 17.99 -6.56 -5.16
C MET A 237 18.97 -7.72 -5.28
N GLU A 238 19.79 -7.72 -6.32
CA GLU A 238 21.01 -8.50 -6.39
C GLU A 238 21.86 -8.12 -5.18
N THR A 239 21.47 -8.64 -4.02
CA THR A 239 22.41 -8.76 -2.91
C THR A 239 23.38 -9.83 -3.35
N GLY A 240 24.59 -9.43 -3.72
CA GLY A 240 25.72 -10.33 -3.92
C GLY A 240 26.14 -11.06 -2.64
N ALA A 241 25.18 -11.44 -1.82
CA ALA A 241 25.29 -12.31 -0.66
C ALA A 241 24.61 -13.64 -1.00
N THR A 242 25.38 -14.55 -1.60
CA THR A 242 25.06 -15.97 -1.63
C THR A 242 24.76 -16.45 -0.21
N LEU A 243 23.48 -16.77 0.05
CA LEU A 243 23.12 -17.54 1.23
C LEU A 243 23.86 -18.87 1.17
N PRO A 244 24.52 -19.31 2.26
CA PRO A 244 25.12 -20.63 2.31
C PRO A 244 24.01 -21.68 2.17
N PRO A 245 24.27 -22.83 1.50
CA PRO A 245 23.28 -23.88 1.36
C PRO A 245 22.85 -24.40 2.72
N ALA A 246 21.55 -24.65 2.88
CA ALA A 246 21.01 -25.32 4.06
C ALA A 246 21.74 -26.65 4.25
N LEU A 247 22.31 -26.87 5.43
CA LEU A 247 22.93 -28.12 5.83
C LEU A 247 21.84 -29.22 5.94
N PRO A 248 22.19 -30.48 5.65
CA PRO A 248 21.29 -31.62 5.55
C PRO A 248 20.56 -31.97 6.84
#